data_b1e64407d33c9176aff293f5060f2006
#
_entry.id   b1e64407d33c9176aff293f5060f2006
#
_cell.length_a   1.000
_cell.length_b   1.000
_cell.length_c   1.000
_cell.angle_alpha   90.00
_cell.angle_beta   90.00
_cell.angle_gamma   90.00
#
_symmetry.space_group_name_H-M   'P 1'
#
loop_
_entity.id
_entity.type
_entity.pdbx_description
1 polymer ?
#
loop_
_entity_poly.entity_id
_entity_poly.type
_entity_poly.pdbx_seq_one_letter_code
_entity_poly.pdbx_strand_id
1 'polypeptide(L)'
;MKLPYLPPALFISLVLQAGPVRAATAEYEIEIRDHLFYPSELTIPSGVKVKLRVINTDETAEEFESFELNREKVIRGGKTGIVFIGPLKAGEYPFFGEFYPKTAQGKIIVVDDN
;
A
#
# COMPACT_ATOMS: atom_id res chain seq x y z
N MET A 1 -18.58 59.50 27.33
CA MET A 1 -18.39 58.06 27.58
C MET A 1 -17.77 57.44 26.31
N LYS A 2 -16.51 57.12 26.41
CA LYS A 2 -15.83 56.53 25.26
C LYS A 2 -16.15 55.02 25.20
N LEU A 3 -16.76 54.59 24.11
CA LEU A 3 -16.94 53.19 23.86
C LEU A 3 -15.53 52.52 23.73
N PRO A 4 -15.32 51.38 24.41
CA PRO A 4 -14.08 50.69 24.24
C PRO A 4 -13.89 50.34 22.77
N TYR A 5 -12.72 50.68 22.26
CA TYR A 5 -12.34 50.29 20.93
C TYR A 5 -12.29 48.76 20.86
N LEU A 6 -13.24 48.17 20.17
CA LEU A 6 -13.17 46.75 19.83
C LEU A 6 -12.30 46.66 18.58
N PRO A 7 -11.09 46.07 18.67
CA PRO A 7 -10.33 45.83 17.47
C PRO A 7 -11.20 44.98 16.55
N PRO A 8 -11.22 45.29 15.26
CA PRO A 8 -11.90 44.42 14.30
C PRO A 8 -11.41 43.01 14.56
N ALA A 9 -12.36 42.11 14.80
CA ALA A 9 -12.01 40.72 14.94
C ALA A 9 -11.05 40.36 13.81
N LEU A 10 -9.83 40.04 14.20
CA LEU A 10 -8.85 39.59 13.23
C LEU A 10 -9.40 38.28 12.70
N PHE A 11 -10.16 38.34 11.62
CA PHE A 11 -10.42 37.16 10.82
C PHE A 11 -9.07 36.78 10.22
N ILE A 12 -8.32 36.02 10.98
CA ILE A 12 -7.29 35.21 10.38
C ILE A 12 -8.07 34.24 9.50
N SER A 13 -8.35 34.65 8.29
CA SER A 13 -8.70 33.67 7.29
C SER A 13 -7.48 32.76 7.23
N LEU A 14 -7.59 31.66 7.92
CA LEU A 14 -6.72 30.54 7.74
C LEU A 14 -6.93 30.16 6.27
N VAL A 15 -6.17 30.76 5.39
CA VAL A 15 -6.04 30.25 4.04
C VAL A 15 -5.32 28.92 4.24
N LEU A 16 -6.11 27.89 4.43
CA LEU A 16 -5.66 26.56 4.16
C LEU A 16 -5.13 26.60 2.74
N GLN A 17 -3.84 26.86 2.61
CA GLN A 17 -3.18 26.59 1.36
C GLN A 17 -3.33 25.08 1.17
N ALA A 18 -4.37 24.71 0.42
CA ALA A 18 -4.40 23.42 -0.19
C ALA A 18 -3.17 23.36 -1.10
N GLY A 19 -2.03 22.98 -0.53
CA GLY A 19 -0.92 22.52 -1.34
C GLY A 19 -1.43 21.37 -2.21
N PRO A 20 -0.73 21.01 -3.29
CA PRO A 20 -1.13 19.89 -4.14
C PRO A 20 -1.40 18.70 -3.22
N VAL A 21 -2.64 18.21 -3.24
CA VAL A 21 -3.00 16.98 -2.54
C VAL A 21 -2.18 15.88 -3.19
N ARG A 22 -1.03 15.59 -2.58
CA ARG A 22 -0.33 14.36 -2.92
C ARG A 22 -1.23 13.25 -2.45
N ALA A 23 -1.72 12.45 -3.39
CA ALA A 23 -2.37 11.21 -3.04
C ALA A 23 -1.44 10.48 -2.07
N ALA A 24 -1.87 10.33 -0.82
CA ALA A 24 -1.10 9.61 0.16
C ALA A 24 -0.87 8.19 -0.36
N THR A 25 0.37 7.71 -0.31
CA THR A 25 0.69 6.33 -0.62
C THR A 25 0.04 5.45 0.44
N ALA A 26 -0.86 4.58 0.03
CA ALA A 26 -1.48 3.62 0.93
C ALA A 26 -0.50 2.49 1.25
N GLU A 27 -0.50 2.03 2.50
CA GLU A 27 0.32 0.91 2.94
C GLU A 27 -0.54 -0.31 3.23
N TYR A 28 -0.05 -1.47 2.78
CA TYR A 28 -0.65 -2.77 3.07
C TYR A 28 0.43 -3.77 3.41
N GLU A 29 0.06 -4.82 4.13
CA GLU A 29 0.98 -5.86 4.55
C GLU A 29 0.51 -7.23 4.07
N ILE A 30 1.47 -8.04 3.65
CA ILE A 30 1.31 -9.47 3.40
C ILE A 30 2.38 -10.19 4.19
N GLU A 31 1.98 -11.18 4.97
CA GLU A 31 2.90 -12.03 5.71
C GLU A 31 3.16 -13.32 4.95
N ILE A 32 4.41 -13.75 4.92
CA ILE A 32 4.79 -15.09 4.47
C ILE A 32 5.03 -15.94 5.71
N ARG A 33 4.27 -17.03 5.82
CA ARG A 33 4.38 -17.98 6.91
C ARG A 33 4.06 -19.38 6.39
N ASP A 34 4.91 -20.35 6.71
CA ASP A 34 4.77 -21.71 6.26
C ASP A 34 4.61 -21.84 4.73
N HIS A 35 5.36 -21.00 3.99
CA HIS A 35 5.34 -20.94 2.54
C HIS A 35 3.97 -20.59 1.95
N LEU A 36 3.18 -19.81 2.70
CA LEU A 36 1.86 -19.30 2.31
C LEU A 36 1.83 -17.79 2.49
N PHE A 37 0.98 -17.11 1.74
CA PHE A 37 0.73 -15.68 1.90
C PHE A 37 -0.52 -15.42 2.74
N TYR A 38 -0.40 -14.50 3.70
CA TYR A 38 -1.50 -14.03 4.56
C TYR A 38 -1.57 -12.49 4.54
N PRO A 39 -2.65 -11.89 3.99
CA PRO A 39 -3.74 -12.53 3.27
C PRO A 39 -3.27 -13.02 1.91
N SER A 40 -3.91 -14.07 1.38
CA SER A 40 -3.66 -14.54 0.02
C SER A 40 -4.41 -13.69 -1.01
N GLU A 41 -5.46 -13.03 -0.60
CA GLU A 41 -6.20 -12.06 -1.43
C GLU A 41 -6.20 -10.71 -0.73
N LEU A 42 -5.61 -9.71 -1.37
CA LEU A 42 -5.53 -8.36 -0.85
C LEU A 42 -6.28 -7.41 -1.78
N THR A 43 -7.29 -6.74 -1.24
CA THR A 43 -8.08 -5.76 -1.98
C THR A 43 -7.52 -4.36 -1.77
N ILE A 44 -7.26 -3.65 -2.85
CA ILE A 44 -6.76 -2.29 -2.85
C ILE A 44 -7.60 -1.41 -3.79
N PRO A 45 -7.61 -0.08 -3.58
CA PRO A 45 -8.31 0.82 -4.49
C PRO A 45 -7.55 1.01 -5.79
N SER A 46 -8.29 1.22 -6.89
CA SER A 46 -7.72 1.59 -8.18
C SER A 46 -7.13 3.00 -8.15
N GLY A 47 -6.18 3.27 -9.02
CA GLY A 47 -5.64 4.62 -9.21
C GLY A 47 -4.77 5.14 -8.07
N VAL A 48 -4.41 4.32 -7.11
CA VAL A 48 -3.62 4.70 -5.93
C VAL A 48 -2.29 3.96 -5.93
N LYS A 49 -1.22 4.68 -5.65
CA LYS A 49 0.08 4.06 -5.42
C LYS A 49 0.07 3.35 -4.07
N VAL A 50 0.53 2.12 -4.04
CA VAL A 50 0.54 1.27 -2.85
C VAL A 50 1.96 0.86 -2.50
N LYS A 51 2.29 1.00 -1.23
CA LYS A 51 3.50 0.45 -0.63
C LYS A 51 3.11 -0.87 0.04
N LEU A 52 3.54 -1.96 -0.55
CA LEU A 52 3.29 -3.29 -0.04
C LEU A 52 4.48 -3.74 0.80
N ARG A 53 4.23 -4.04 2.06
CA ARG A 53 5.22 -4.63 2.97
C ARG A 53 5.00 -6.12 2.99
N VAL A 54 6.00 -6.86 2.53
CA VAL A 54 5.97 -8.32 2.55
C VAL A 54 6.87 -8.81 3.68
N ILE A 55 6.26 -9.33 4.73
CA ILE A 55 6.92 -9.71 5.97
C ILE A 55 7.13 -11.22 5.95
N ASN A 56 8.37 -11.65 5.79
CA ASN A 56 8.70 -13.07 5.77
C ASN A 56 9.05 -13.55 7.18
N THR A 57 8.12 -14.26 7.79
CA THR A 57 8.32 -14.84 9.13
C THR A 57 8.92 -16.25 9.10
N ASP A 58 9.10 -16.83 7.93
CA ASP A 58 9.81 -18.09 7.77
C ASP A 58 11.31 -17.89 7.94
N GLU A 59 12.03 -18.98 8.22
CA GLU A 59 13.49 -18.98 8.28
C GLU A 59 14.11 -18.97 6.89
N THR A 60 13.38 -19.47 5.89
CA THR A 60 13.82 -19.55 4.50
C THR A 60 13.43 -18.29 3.74
N ALA A 61 14.24 -17.94 2.73
CA ALA A 61 13.90 -16.86 1.82
C ALA A 61 12.73 -17.24 0.92
N GLU A 62 11.98 -16.24 0.48
CA GLU A 62 10.95 -16.37 -0.54
C GLU A 62 11.08 -15.22 -1.55
N GLU A 63 10.73 -15.48 -2.78
CA GLU A 63 10.66 -14.45 -3.81
C GLU A 63 9.20 -14.14 -4.14
N PHE A 64 8.79 -12.90 -3.83
CA PHE A 64 7.52 -12.38 -4.28
C PHE A 64 7.62 -12.08 -5.77
N GLU A 65 6.79 -12.70 -6.58
CA GLU A 65 6.81 -12.60 -8.03
C GLU A 65 5.41 -12.31 -8.57
N SER A 66 5.29 -11.36 -9.48
CA SER A 66 4.06 -11.12 -10.21
C SER A 66 4.37 -10.66 -11.62
N PHE A 67 3.96 -11.43 -12.61
CA PHE A 67 4.10 -11.06 -14.01
C PHE A 67 3.14 -9.91 -14.36
N GLU A 68 1.93 -9.97 -13.86
CA GLU A 68 0.90 -8.98 -14.12
C GLU A 68 1.24 -7.62 -13.52
N LEU A 69 1.93 -7.61 -12.38
CA LEU A 69 2.42 -6.38 -11.74
C LEU A 69 3.79 -5.96 -12.24
N ASN A 70 4.48 -6.85 -12.96
CA ASN A 70 5.87 -6.68 -13.35
C ASN A 70 6.76 -6.36 -12.14
N ARG A 71 6.66 -7.20 -11.12
CA ARG A 71 7.41 -7.05 -9.87
C ARG A 71 8.01 -8.37 -9.43
N GLU A 72 9.21 -8.29 -8.90
CA GLU A 72 9.88 -9.39 -8.22
C GLU A 72 10.71 -8.85 -7.06
N LYS A 73 10.71 -9.55 -5.95
CA LYS A 73 11.47 -9.18 -4.76
C LYS A 73 11.80 -10.41 -3.95
N VAL A 74 13.10 -10.64 -3.74
CA VAL A 74 13.56 -11.67 -2.80
C VAL A 74 13.51 -11.10 -1.39
N ILE A 75 12.84 -11.80 -0.49
CA ILE A 75 12.75 -11.43 0.93
C ILE A 75 13.41 -12.52 1.75
N ARG A 76 14.51 -12.21 2.41
CA ARG A 76 15.21 -13.15 3.28
C ARG A 76 14.33 -13.59 4.44
N GLY A 77 14.60 -14.77 4.96
CA GLY A 77 13.91 -15.27 6.16
C GLY A 77 14.04 -14.29 7.31
N GLY A 78 12.92 -14.02 7.98
CA GLY A 78 12.84 -13.09 9.10
C GLY A 78 12.94 -11.60 8.72
N LYS A 79 12.90 -11.26 7.44
CA LYS A 79 13.03 -9.88 6.95
C LYS A 79 11.76 -9.40 6.28
N THR A 80 11.67 -8.10 6.10
CA THR A 80 10.57 -7.44 5.38
C THR A 80 11.09 -6.85 4.08
N GLY A 81 10.39 -7.14 2.99
CA GLY A 81 10.63 -6.53 1.69
C GLY A 81 9.57 -5.49 1.37
N ILE A 82 9.96 -4.46 0.64
CA ILE A 82 9.05 -3.41 0.20
C ILE A 82 8.85 -3.54 -1.30
N VAL A 83 7.59 -3.60 -1.73
CA VAL A 83 7.21 -3.64 -3.13
C VAL A 83 6.23 -2.51 -3.40
N PHE A 84 6.59 -1.59 -4.30
CA PHE A 84 5.66 -0.54 -4.72
C PHE A 84 4.88 -1.02 -5.93
N ILE A 85 3.55 -0.89 -5.87
CA ILE A 85 2.65 -1.25 -6.95
C ILE A 85 1.67 -0.12 -7.24
N GLY A 86 1.17 -0.08 -8.46
CA GLY A 86 0.20 0.92 -8.86
C GLY A 86 0.81 2.26 -9.29
N PRO A 87 -0.08 3.20 -9.66
CA PRO A 87 -1.55 3.06 -9.75
C PRO A 87 -1.99 1.97 -10.73
N LEU A 88 -3.01 1.20 -10.35
CA LEU A 88 -3.53 0.09 -11.15
C LEU A 88 -4.99 0.32 -11.51
N LYS A 89 -5.40 -0.25 -12.63
CA LYS A 89 -6.81 -0.33 -13.01
C LYS A 89 -7.49 -1.47 -12.25
N ALA A 90 -8.80 -1.37 -12.06
CA ALA A 90 -9.60 -2.43 -11.49
C ALA A 90 -9.35 -3.76 -12.22
N GLY A 91 -9.19 -4.81 -11.46
CA GLY A 91 -8.90 -6.14 -11.99
C GLY A 91 -8.23 -7.03 -10.96
N GLU A 92 -7.78 -8.18 -11.39
CA GLU A 92 -7.06 -9.14 -10.57
C GLU A 92 -5.63 -9.29 -11.06
N TYR A 93 -4.70 -9.28 -10.11
CA TYR A 93 -3.27 -9.33 -10.37
C TYR A 93 -2.65 -10.45 -9.53
N PRO A 94 -2.51 -11.65 -10.10
CA PRO A 94 -1.91 -12.77 -9.37
C PRO A 94 -0.45 -12.53 -9.00
N PHE A 95 -0.07 -13.07 -7.86
CA PHE A 95 1.33 -13.17 -7.45
C PHE A 95 1.60 -14.54 -6.84
N PHE A 96 2.85 -14.90 -6.75
CA PHE A 96 3.26 -16.19 -6.19
C PHE A 96 4.66 -16.09 -5.57
N GLY A 97 5.00 -17.09 -4.77
CA GLY A 97 6.35 -17.27 -4.27
C GLY A 97 7.13 -18.17 -5.19
N GLU A 98 8.16 -17.66 -5.83
CA GLU A 98 8.91 -18.42 -6.83
C GLU A 98 9.68 -19.60 -6.22
N PHE A 99 10.09 -19.49 -4.95
CA PHE A 99 10.84 -20.56 -4.30
C PHE A 99 9.93 -21.71 -3.81
N TYR A 100 8.67 -21.40 -3.51
CA TYR A 100 7.67 -22.39 -3.05
C TYR A 100 6.35 -22.19 -3.81
N PRO A 101 6.35 -22.32 -5.14
CA PRO A 101 5.20 -21.90 -5.94
C PRO A 101 3.96 -22.78 -5.79
N LYS A 102 4.12 -23.99 -5.28
CA LYS A 102 2.98 -24.91 -5.08
C LYS A 102 2.06 -24.46 -3.95
N THR A 103 2.58 -23.75 -2.97
CA THR A 103 1.82 -23.29 -1.81
C THR A 103 1.68 -21.77 -1.78
N ALA A 104 2.75 -21.04 -2.09
CA ALA A 104 2.78 -19.58 -2.02
C ALA A 104 2.11 -18.98 -3.24
N GLN A 105 0.80 -18.76 -3.15
CA GLN A 105 0.00 -18.15 -4.21
C GLN A 105 -0.98 -17.15 -3.62
N GLY A 106 -1.21 -16.07 -4.35
CA GLY A 106 -2.16 -15.05 -3.97
C GLY A 106 -2.54 -14.15 -5.14
N LYS A 107 -3.34 -13.14 -4.85
CA LYS A 107 -3.69 -12.13 -5.83
C LYS A 107 -4.01 -10.80 -5.16
N ILE A 108 -3.69 -9.74 -5.87
CA ILE A 108 -4.16 -8.39 -5.58
C ILE A 108 -5.47 -8.20 -6.32
N ILE A 109 -6.51 -7.77 -5.62
CA ILE A 109 -7.80 -7.43 -6.19
C ILE A 109 -7.92 -5.91 -6.15
N VAL A 110 -7.99 -5.29 -7.32
CA VAL A 110 -8.11 -3.85 -7.44
C VAL A 110 -9.55 -3.49 -7.77
N VAL A 111 -10.13 -2.65 -6.94
CA VAL A 111 -11.54 -2.25 -7.07
C VAL A 111 -11.64 -0.75 -7.27
N ASP A 112 -12.61 -0.33 -8.09
CA ASP A 112 -12.92 1.08 -8.22
C ASP A 112 -13.67 1.54 -6.97
N ASP A 113 -13.27 2.68 -6.48
CA ASP A 113 -13.87 3.31 -5.31
C ASP A 113 -14.87 4.36 -5.82
N ASN A 114 -16.12 3.92 -5.95
CA ASN A 114 -17.22 4.79 -6.36
C ASN A 114 -18.03 5.24 -5.15
#